data_050055848366d97697dae49d2d97275c
#
_entry.id   050055848366d97697dae49d2d97275c
#
_cell.length_a   1.000
_cell.length_b   1.000
_cell.length_c   1.000
_cell.angle_alpha   90.00
_cell.angle_beta   90.00
_cell.angle_gamma   90.00
#
_symmetry.space_group_name_H-M   'P 1'
#
loop_
_entity.id
_entity.type
_entity.pdbx_description
1 polymer ?
#
loop_
_entity_poly.entity_id
_entity_poly.type
_entity_poly.pdbx_seq_one_letter_code
_entity_poly.pdbx_strand_id
1 'polypeptide(L)'
;MFQISSFGKKIGKVTGIGELMNDIGDAMQKPGEVILMGGGNPAKIQEMQEVFHSLLNEVSDLNRFSKIISSYDSPQGNEDFLQDVAKYFQRTFGWNITRNNVAITNGSQNAFFYLLNMFSGKFPDGSKKKILFPMVPEYIGYADQTLEEDTLRSYLPKIEYTGKHSFKYRVDFDALKIDESIGAICVTRPTNPTGN
;
A
#
# COMPACT_ATOMS: atom_id res chain seq x y z
N MET A 1 -27.51 -20.98 -10.28
CA MET A 1 -26.59 -19.80 -10.29
C MET A 1 -26.16 -19.57 -8.85
N PHE A 2 -24.87 -19.60 -8.54
CA PHE A 2 -24.39 -19.36 -7.16
C PHE A 2 -24.65 -17.90 -6.77
N GLN A 3 -25.20 -17.70 -5.58
CA GLN A 3 -25.34 -16.37 -4.99
C GLN A 3 -24.06 -16.04 -4.21
N ILE A 4 -23.54 -14.84 -4.40
CA ILE A 4 -22.38 -14.33 -3.67
C ILE A 4 -22.79 -13.10 -2.85
N SER A 5 -22.07 -12.83 -1.76
CA SER A 5 -22.34 -11.70 -0.87
C SER A 5 -22.19 -10.35 -1.61
N SER A 6 -22.70 -9.28 -1.01
CA SER A 6 -22.53 -7.91 -1.54
C SER A 6 -21.04 -7.54 -1.68
N PHE A 7 -20.22 -7.93 -0.70
CA PHE A 7 -18.77 -7.75 -0.79
C PHE A 7 -18.17 -8.60 -1.92
N GLY A 8 -18.57 -9.87 -2.06
CA GLY A 8 -18.12 -10.70 -3.17
C GLY A 8 -18.48 -10.12 -4.55
N LYS A 9 -19.67 -9.49 -4.67
CA LYS A 9 -20.05 -8.76 -5.89
C LYS A 9 -19.17 -7.52 -6.12
N LYS A 10 -18.80 -6.81 -5.05
CA LYS A 10 -17.93 -5.64 -5.12
C LYS A 10 -16.54 -6.01 -5.63
N ILE A 11 -15.86 -6.98 -4.99
CA ILE A 11 -14.49 -7.37 -5.35
C ILE A 11 -14.41 -8.16 -6.66
N GLY A 12 -15.50 -8.75 -7.12
CA GLY A 12 -15.58 -9.47 -8.39
C GLY A 12 -15.84 -8.57 -9.60
N LYS A 13 -15.98 -7.26 -9.41
CA LYS A 13 -16.08 -6.31 -10.53
C LYS A 13 -14.71 -6.10 -11.16
N VAL A 14 -14.71 -5.87 -12.48
CA VAL A 14 -13.53 -5.36 -13.17
C VAL A 14 -13.18 -4.00 -12.59
N THR A 15 -11.95 -3.83 -12.15
CA THR A 15 -11.44 -2.59 -11.54
C THR A 15 -10.43 -1.94 -12.45
N GLY A 16 -10.27 -0.61 -12.36
CA GLY A 16 -9.26 0.09 -13.16
C GLY A 16 -7.84 -0.40 -12.94
N ILE A 17 -7.50 -0.85 -11.72
CA ILE A 17 -6.20 -1.47 -11.46
C ILE A 17 -6.10 -2.85 -12.12
N GLY A 18 -7.18 -3.63 -12.16
CA GLY A 18 -7.23 -4.93 -12.83
C GLY A 18 -7.02 -4.80 -14.34
N GLU A 19 -7.70 -3.84 -14.98
CA GLU A 19 -7.50 -3.53 -16.40
C GLU A 19 -6.06 -3.11 -16.69
N LEU A 20 -5.51 -2.17 -15.91
CA LEU A 20 -4.13 -1.72 -16.06
C LEU A 20 -3.12 -2.88 -15.94
N MET A 21 -3.32 -3.78 -14.97
CA MET A 21 -2.42 -4.93 -14.78
C MET A 21 -2.52 -5.93 -15.91
N ASN A 22 -3.70 -6.13 -16.50
CA ASN A 22 -3.87 -6.97 -17.69
C ASN A 22 -3.16 -6.36 -18.90
N ASP A 23 -3.34 -5.07 -19.16
CA ASP A 23 -2.67 -4.36 -20.25
C ASP A 23 -1.14 -4.42 -20.12
N ILE A 24 -0.61 -4.25 -18.92
CA ILE A 24 0.83 -4.40 -18.65
C ILE A 24 1.28 -5.85 -18.93
N GLY A 25 0.51 -6.84 -18.46
CA GLY A 25 0.80 -8.26 -18.69
C GLY A 25 0.86 -8.62 -20.16
N ASP A 26 -0.11 -8.16 -20.96
CA ASP A 26 -0.17 -8.38 -22.40
C ASP A 26 0.97 -7.68 -23.13
N ALA A 27 1.31 -6.46 -22.74
CA ALA A 27 2.43 -5.71 -23.32
C ALA A 27 3.79 -6.37 -23.04
N MET A 28 3.96 -6.95 -21.85
CA MET A 28 5.21 -7.67 -21.50
C MET A 28 5.41 -8.95 -22.32
N GLN A 29 4.35 -9.53 -22.91
CA GLN A 29 4.45 -10.67 -23.81
C GLN A 29 4.89 -10.30 -25.24
N LYS A 30 4.95 -9.00 -25.55
CA LYS A 30 5.31 -8.46 -26.86
C LYS A 30 6.54 -7.55 -26.79
N PRO A 31 7.71 -8.05 -26.37
CA PRO A 31 8.90 -7.23 -26.18
C PRO A 31 9.32 -6.59 -27.51
N GLY A 32 9.55 -5.28 -27.49
CA GLY A 32 9.97 -4.49 -28.64
C GLY A 32 8.84 -3.99 -29.55
N GLU A 33 7.61 -4.48 -29.41
CA GLU A 33 6.45 -3.98 -30.15
C GLU A 33 5.67 -2.88 -29.40
N VAL A 34 5.80 -2.84 -28.07
CA VAL A 34 5.04 -1.94 -27.20
C VAL A 34 5.98 -1.13 -26.31
N ILE A 35 5.75 0.18 -26.27
CA ILE A 35 6.43 1.09 -25.33
C ILE A 35 5.54 1.24 -24.08
N LEU A 36 5.97 0.66 -22.97
CA LEU A 36 5.28 0.74 -21.69
C LEU A 36 5.54 2.11 -21.02
N MET A 37 4.49 2.93 -20.95
CA MET A 37 4.54 4.24 -20.27
C MET A 37 3.61 4.31 -19.05
N GLY A 38 2.79 3.31 -18.81
CA GLY A 38 1.75 3.30 -17.75
C GLY A 38 2.14 2.58 -16.47
N GLY A 39 3.21 1.81 -16.47
CA GLY A 39 3.65 1.05 -15.30
C GLY A 39 5.06 0.54 -15.46
N GLY A 40 5.65 0.05 -14.38
CA GLY A 40 7.01 -0.47 -14.40
C GLY A 40 7.29 -1.44 -13.26
N ASN A 41 8.36 -2.21 -13.43
CA ASN A 41 8.92 -3.05 -12.38
C ASN A 41 9.90 -2.25 -11.52
N PRO A 42 10.18 -2.69 -10.27
CA PRO A 42 11.24 -2.13 -9.45
C PRO A 42 12.57 -2.12 -10.20
N ALA A 43 13.37 -1.06 -9.97
CA ALA A 43 14.70 -0.95 -10.58
C ALA A 43 15.61 -2.13 -10.14
N LYS A 44 16.38 -2.63 -11.10
CA LYS A 44 17.41 -3.62 -10.83
C LYS A 44 18.67 -2.89 -10.36
N ILE A 45 18.95 -2.99 -9.06
CA ILE A 45 20.16 -2.43 -8.45
C ILE A 45 21.11 -3.61 -8.23
N GLN A 46 22.16 -3.69 -9.04
CA GLN A 46 23.02 -4.87 -9.10
C GLN A 46 23.65 -5.19 -7.75
N GLU A 47 24.18 -4.19 -7.05
CA GLU A 47 24.83 -4.35 -5.75
C GLU A 47 23.86 -4.96 -4.72
N MET A 48 22.59 -4.56 -4.75
CA MET A 48 21.57 -5.13 -3.87
C MET A 48 21.19 -6.55 -4.26
N GLN A 49 21.17 -6.86 -5.56
CA GLN A 49 20.92 -8.24 -6.02
C GLN A 49 22.02 -9.20 -5.57
N GLU A 50 23.28 -8.76 -5.60
CA GLU A 50 24.42 -9.53 -5.10
C GLU A 50 24.33 -9.78 -3.59
N VAL A 51 23.94 -8.76 -2.82
CA VAL A 51 23.68 -8.91 -1.37
C VAL A 51 22.56 -9.93 -1.12
N PHE A 52 21.43 -9.81 -1.79
CA PHE A 52 20.32 -10.76 -1.61
C PHE A 52 20.69 -12.17 -2.04
N HIS A 53 21.45 -12.34 -3.12
CA HIS A 53 21.94 -13.64 -3.55
C HIS A 53 22.89 -14.26 -2.50
N SER A 54 23.78 -13.47 -1.91
CA SER A 54 24.66 -13.91 -0.82
C SER A 54 23.85 -14.38 0.39
N LEU A 55 22.83 -13.61 0.80
CA LEU A 55 21.95 -13.97 1.92
C LEU A 55 21.17 -15.27 1.66
N LEU A 56 20.72 -15.49 0.41
CA LEU A 56 20.08 -16.76 0.05
C LEU A 56 21.01 -17.95 0.22
N ASN A 57 22.30 -17.81 -0.11
CA ASN A 57 23.29 -18.87 0.11
C ASN A 57 23.49 -19.17 1.60
N GLU A 58 23.43 -18.17 2.48
CA GLU A 58 23.47 -18.39 3.93
C GLU A 58 22.25 -19.15 4.46
N VAL A 59 21.06 -18.93 3.84
CA VAL A 59 19.83 -19.63 4.20
C VAL A 59 19.80 -21.08 3.67
N SER A 60 20.68 -21.44 2.74
CA SER A 60 20.74 -22.78 2.14
C SER A 60 21.18 -23.87 3.11
N ASP A 61 21.72 -23.53 4.30
CA ASP A 61 21.91 -24.49 5.37
C ASP A 61 20.59 -25.18 5.74
N LEU A 62 20.61 -26.52 5.73
CA LEU A 62 19.40 -27.33 5.88
C LEU A 62 18.65 -27.05 7.20
N ASN A 63 19.37 -26.79 8.28
CA ASN A 63 18.74 -26.54 9.59
C ASN A 63 18.05 -25.18 9.61
N ARG A 64 18.67 -24.13 9.05
CA ARG A 64 18.07 -22.82 8.92
C ARG A 64 16.86 -22.86 7.98
N PHE A 65 17.03 -23.50 6.83
CA PHE A 65 15.95 -23.67 5.86
C PHE A 65 14.77 -24.43 6.46
N SER A 66 15.01 -25.57 7.14
CA SER A 66 13.96 -26.36 7.79
C SER A 66 13.20 -25.54 8.82
N LYS A 67 13.87 -24.72 9.63
CA LYS A 67 13.22 -23.84 10.60
C LYS A 67 12.29 -22.83 9.91
N ILE A 68 12.72 -22.26 8.77
CA ILE A 68 11.94 -21.27 8.03
C ILE A 68 10.66 -21.87 7.45
N ILE A 69 10.73 -23.08 6.89
CA ILE A 69 9.60 -23.68 6.17
C ILE A 69 8.66 -24.52 7.04
N SER A 70 9.07 -24.92 8.24
CA SER A 70 8.33 -25.85 9.08
C SER A 70 7.85 -25.28 10.42
N SER A 71 8.02 -23.99 10.65
CA SER A 71 7.58 -23.31 11.87
C SER A 71 6.59 -22.20 11.57
N TYR A 72 5.55 -22.09 12.41
CA TYR A 72 4.69 -20.92 12.39
C TYR A 72 5.34 -19.76 13.14
N ASP A 73 5.22 -18.56 12.58
CA ASP A 73 5.55 -17.33 13.29
C ASP A 73 4.40 -16.88 14.18
N SER A 74 4.63 -15.86 15.00
CA SER A 74 3.57 -15.21 15.76
C SER A 74 2.59 -14.52 14.82
N PRO A 75 1.32 -14.26 15.24
CA PRO A 75 0.35 -13.52 14.42
C PRO A 75 0.83 -12.15 13.96
N GLN A 76 1.77 -11.55 14.68
CA GLN A 76 2.36 -10.25 14.37
C GLN A 76 3.49 -10.35 13.34
N GLY A 77 4.12 -11.51 13.22
CA GLY A 77 5.23 -11.82 12.34
C GLY A 77 6.39 -12.49 13.06
N ASN A 78 7.47 -12.74 12.33
CA ASN A 78 8.70 -13.30 12.89
C ASN A 78 9.33 -12.35 13.91
N GLU A 79 9.56 -12.83 15.15
CA GLU A 79 9.99 -12.00 16.27
C GLU A 79 11.35 -11.31 16.05
N ASP A 80 12.31 -12.02 15.49
CA ASP A 80 13.64 -11.46 15.21
C ASP A 80 13.53 -10.35 14.16
N PHE A 81 12.74 -10.58 13.11
CA PHE A 81 12.48 -9.57 12.09
C PHE A 81 11.77 -8.33 12.64
N LEU A 82 10.73 -8.51 13.48
CA LEU A 82 10.03 -7.39 14.13
C LEU A 82 10.99 -6.55 14.99
N GLN A 83 11.88 -7.21 15.72
CA GLN A 83 12.88 -6.54 16.55
C GLN A 83 13.90 -5.76 15.70
N ASP A 84 14.36 -6.34 14.61
CA ASP A 84 15.35 -5.69 13.73
C ASP A 84 14.75 -4.52 12.96
N VAL A 85 13.50 -4.61 12.53
CA VAL A 85 12.75 -3.48 11.97
C VAL A 85 12.63 -2.35 13.00
N ALA A 86 12.26 -2.64 14.25
CA ALA A 86 12.19 -1.64 15.30
C ALA A 86 13.55 -0.96 15.54
N LYS A 87 14.62 -1.74 15.67
CA LYS A 87 16.00 -1.22 15.81
C LYS A 87 16.41 -0.34 14.63
N TYR A 88 16.06 -0.74 13.41
CA TYR A 88 16.34 0.06 12.22
C TYR A 88 15.70 1.44 12.31
N PHE A 89 14.42 1.53 12.65
CA PHE A 89 13.71 2.80 12.78
C PHE A 89 14.23 3.64 13.95
N GLN A 90 14.56 3.01 15.10
CA GLN A 90 15.21 3.68 16.22
C GLN A 90 16.54 4.33 15.79
N ARG A 91 17.40 3.57 15.11
CA ARG A 91 18.72 4.04 14.69
C ARG A 91 18.66 5.09 13.59
N THR A 92 17.76 4.93 12.62
CA THR A 92 17.71 5.77 11.44
C THR A 92 16.95 7.07 11.67
N PHE A 93 15.87 7.01 12.45
CA PHE A 93 14.95 8.14 12.62
C PHE A 93 14.80 8.60 14.07
N GLY A 94 15.44 7.94 15.02
CA GLY A 94 15.30 8.26 16.45
C GLY A 94 13.91 7.96 17.02
N TRP A 95 13.11 7.10 16.39
CA TRP A 95 11.77 6.79 16.85
C TRP A 95 11.78 5.93 18.10
N ASN A 96 10.98 6.29 19.10
CA ASN A 96 10.81 5.51 20.30
C ASN A 96 9.77 4.39 20.09
N ILE A 97 10.15 3.36 19.34
CA ILE A 97 9.31 2.20 19.03
C ILE A 97 10.00 0.92 19.44
N THR A 98 9.21 -0.12 19.66
CA THR A 98 9.66 -1.48 19.95
C THR A 98 9.04 -2.46 18.96
N ARG A 99 9.38 -3.73 19.03
CA ARG A 99 8.74 -4.77 18.21
C ARG A 99 7.21 -4.77 18.33
N ASN A 100 6.65 -4.33 19.45
CA ASN A 100 5.22 -4.27 19.68
C ASN A 100 4.50 -3.22 18.81
N ASN A 101 5.25 -2.30 18.21
CA ASN A 101 4.75 -1.29 17.29
C ASN A 101 4.87 -1.72 15.81
N VAL A 102 5.33 -2.92 15.55
CA VAL A 102 5.56 -3.45 14.20
C VAL A 102 4.69 -4.68 13.98
N ALA A 103 4.00 -4.76 12.85
CA ALA A 103 3.30 -5.95 12.41
C ALA A 103 3.59 -6.19 10.93
N ILE A 104 3.71 -7.47 10.56
CA ILE A 104 3.99 -7.88 9.18
C ILE A 104 2.71 -8.38 8.53
N THR A 105 2.51 -8.01 7.29
CA THR A 105 1.39 -8.48 6.46
C THR A 105 1.91 -9.01 5.12
N ASN A 106 1.06 -9.71 4.40
CA ASN A 106 1.36 -10.16 3.03
C ASN A 106 1.31 -8.98 2.05
N GLY A 107 2.26 -8.05 2.20
CA GLY A 107 2.36 -6.82 1.44
C GLY A 107 1.51 -5.67 2.01
N SER A 108 1.86 -4.45 1.59
CA SER A 108 1.19 -3.22 2.03
C SER A 108 -0.30 -3.18 1.66
N GLN A 109 -0.70 -3.84 0.57
CA GLN A 109 -2.10 -3.89 0.16
C GLN A 109 -2.98 -4.53 1.24
N ASN A 110 -2.54 -5.63 1.86
CA ASN A 110 -3.25 -6.25 2.96
C ASN A 110 -3.25 -5.36 4.22
N ALA A 111 -2.15 -4.69 4.50
CA ALA A 111 -2.11 -3.73 5.60
C ALA A 111 -3.15 -2.61 5.41
N PHE A 112 -3.24 -2.04 4.20
CA PHE A 112 -4.25 -1.03 3.88
C PHE A 112 -5.67 -1.58 3.95
N PHE A 113 -5.91 -2.81 3.48
CA PHE A 113 -7.21 -3.44 3.66
C PHE A 113 -7.64 -3.47 5.14
N TYR A 114 -6.76 -3.86 6.05
CA TYR A 114 -7.06 -3.83 7.49
C TYR A 114 -7.28 -2.41 8.00
N LEU A 115 -6.35 -1.50 7.74
CA LEU A 115 -6.40 -0.14 8.28
C LEU A 115 -7.60 0.65 7.77
N LEU A 116 -7.90 0.58 6.46
CA LEU A 116 -9.04 1.28 5.88
C LEU A 116 -10.36 0.79 6.47
N ASN A 117 -10.50 -0.52 6.72
CA ASN A 117 -11.71 -1.09 7.32
C ASN A 117 -11.77 -0.94 8.86
N MET A 118 -10.65 -0.80 9.54
CA MET A 118 -10.63 -0.51 10.98
C MET A 118 -11.09 0.91 11.29
N PHE A 119 -10.80 1.86 10.41
CA PHE A 119 -11.03 3.28 10.65
C PHE A 119 -12.15 3.89 9.81
N SER A 120 -12.87 3.09 9.02
CA SER A 120 -14.05 3.56 8.27
C SER A 120 -15.23 2.57 8.38
N GLY A 121 -16.42 3.04 7.94
CA GLY A 121 -17.67 2.29 8.06
C GLY A 121 -18.42 2.61 9.34
N LYS A 122 -19.32 1.71 9.74
CA LYS A 122 -20.16 1.86 10.94
C LYS A 122 -19.37 1.55 12.21
N PHE A 123 -19.49 2.43 13.20
CA PHE A 123 -18.91 2.26 14.52
C PHE A 123 -19.97 1.81 15.53
N PRO A 124 -19.55 1.24 16.69
CA PRO A 124 -20.47 0.75 17.73
C PRO A 124 -21.42 1.79 18.30
N ASP A 125 -21.05 3.06 18.26
CA ASP A 125 -21.86 4.21 18.70
C ASP A 125 -22.91 4.64 17.66
N GLY A 126 -22.99 3.94 16.53
CA GLY A 126 -23.87 4.23 15.40
C GLY A 126 -23.34 5.28 14.43
N SER A 127 -22.20 5.91 14.69
CA SER A 127 -21.55 6.83 13.76
C SER A 127 -21.03 6.11 12.51
N LYS A 128 -20.93 6.83 11.39
CA LYS A 128 -20.27 6.34 10.19
C LYS A 128 -19.06 7.22 9.89
N LYS A 129 -17.87 6.61 9.81
CA LYS A 129 -16.64 7.32 9.56
C LYS A 129 -16.04 6.99 8.19
N LYS A 130 -15.23 7.92 7.68
CA LYS A 130 -14.57 7.85 6.38
C LYS A 130 -13.05 7.98 6.52
N ILE A 131 -12.35 7.41 5.54
CA ILE A 131 -10.92 7.70 5.33
C ILE A 131 -10.83 8.97 4.50
N LEU A 132 -10.03 9.91 4.98
CA LEU A 132 -9.76 11.16 4.27
C LEU A 132 -8.49 11.03 3.44
N PHE A 133 -8.60 11.33 2.15
CA PHE A 133 -7.48 11.60 1.26
C PHE A 133 -7.38 13.12 1.05
N PRO A 134 -6.42 13.79 1.68
CA PRO A 134 -6.33 15.25 1.63
C PRO A 134 -6.09 15.81 0.23
N MET A 135 -5.62 14.95 -0.65
CA MET A 135 -5.30 15.29 -2.03
C MET A 135 -5.37 14.06 -2.92
N VAL A 136 -6.04 14.18 -4.07
CA VAL A 136 -6.01 13.17 -5.14
C VAL A 136 -5.35 13.75 -6.39
N PRO A 137 -4.77 12.94 -7.31
CA PRO A 137 -4.76 11.47 -7.32
C PRO A 137 -3.92 10.86 -6.19
N GLU A 138 -4.41 9.75 -5.67
CA GLU A 138 -3.72 8.89 -4.72
C GLU A 138 -3.64 7.48 -5.34
N TYR A 139 -2.98 6.52 -4.69
CA TYR A 139 -2.81 5.19 -5.25
C TYR A 139 -4.17 4.52 -5.53
N ILE A 140 -4.36 4.12 -6.79
CA ILE A 140 -5.63 3.58 -7.29
C ILE A 140 -6.10 2.33 -6.52
N GLY A 141 -5.16 1.54 -6.00
CA GLY A 141 -5.45 0.32 -5.24
C GLY A 141 -6.19 0.54 -3.92
N TYR A 142 -6.34 1.78 -3.43
CA TYR A 142 -7.10 2.05 -2.20
C TYR A 142 -8.61 2.09 -2.42
N ALA A 143 -9.06 2.40 -3.63
CA ALA A 143 -10.46 2.65 -3.94
C ALA A 143 -11.38 1.45 -3.63
N ASP A 144 -10.87 0.23 -3.83
CA ASP A 144 -11.65 -1.01 -3.71
C ASP A 144 -11.40 -1.79 -2.41
N GLN A 145 -10.64 -1.20 -1.45
CA GLN A 145 -10.21 -1.90 -0.24
C GLN A 145 -11.28 -1.94 0.87
N THR A 146 -12.27 -1.05 0.84
CA THR A 146 -13.25 -0.96 1.92
C THR A 146 -14.41 -1.93 1.73
N LEU A 147 -14.85 -2.54 2.84
CA LEU A 147 -16.00 -3.47 2.86
C LEU A 147 -17.32 -2.73 2.63
N GLU A 148 -17.51 -1.59 3.30
CA GLU A 148 -18.68 -0.75 3.15
C GLU A 148 -18.52 0.27 2.02
N GLU A 149 -19.64 0.71 1.48
CA GLU A 149 -19.69 1.80 0.49
C GLU A 149 -19.64 3.17 1.17
N ASP A 150 -19.28 4.19 0.40
CA ASP A 150 -19.21 5.59 0.85
C ASP A 150 -18.37 5.78 2.12
N THR A 151 -17.19 5.18 2.13
CA THR A 151 -16.23 5.22 3.24
C THR A 151 -14.98 6.03 2.93
N LEU A 152 -14.89 6.63 1.75
CA LEU A 152 -13.77 7.47 1.34
C LEU A 152 -14.23 8.90 1.13
N ARG A 153 -13.39 9.87 1.52
CA ARG A 153 -13.53 11.31 1.23
C ARG A 153 -12.22 11.82 0.65
N SER A 154 -12.30 12.54 -0.46
CA SER A 154 -11.10 13.08 -1.11
C SER A 154 -11.32 14.55 -1.51
N TYR A 155 -10.19 15.25 -1.69
CA TYR A 155 -10.17 16.65 -2.13
C TYR A 155 -9.29 16.80 -3.37
N LEU A 156 -9.66 17.69 -4.26
CA LEU A 156 -8.84 18.06 -5.40
C LEU A 156 -7.62 18.87 -4.95
N PRO A 157 -6.49 18.74 -5.63
CA PRO A 157 -5.29 19.50 -5.31
C PRO A 157 -5.35 20.92 -5.81
N LYS A 158 -4.58 21.81 -5.18
CA LYS A 158 -4.09 23.02 -5.86
C LYS A 158 -2.93 22.62 -6.77
N ILE A 159 -2.94 23.07 -8.03
CA ILE A 159 -1.85 22.83 -8.98
C ILE A 159 -0.90 24.03 -8.92
N GLU A 160 0.34 23.76 -8.48
CA GLU A 160 1.42 24.75 -8.46
C GLU A 160 2.33 24.52 -9.66
N TYR A 161 2.36 25.46 -10.59
CA TYR A 161 3.28 25.43 -11.72
C TYR A 161 4.68 25.83 -11.26
N THR A 162 5.63 24.89 -11.36
CA THR A 162 7.03 25.06 -10.92
C THR A 162 7.96 25.40 -12.07
N GLY A 163 7.44 25.41 -13.32
CA GLY A 163 8.17 25.76 -14.53
C GLY A 163 7.30 25.66 -15.77
N LYS A 164 7.86 25.93 -16.94
CA LYS A 164 7.13 25.95 -18.21
C LYS A 164 6.43 24.62 -18.52
N HIS A 165 7.02 23.49 -18.10
CA HIS A 165 6.54 22.14 -18.37
C HIS A 165 6.49 21.27 -17.11
N SER A 166 6.45 21.87 -15.93
CA SER A 166 6.45 21.18 -14.66
C SER A 166 5.46 21.79 -13.68
N PHE A 167 4.87 20.94 -12.87
CA PHE A 167 3.94 21.33 -11.80
C PHE A 167 4.02 20.34 -10.63
N LYS A 168 3.50 20.78 -9.49
CA LYS A 168 3.29 19.95 -8.31
C LYS A 168 1.84 20.05 -7.85
N TYR A 169 1.34 18.94 -7.35
CA TYR A 169 0.09 18.94 -6.60
C TYR A 169 0.35 19.37 -5.16
N ARG A 170 -0.52 20.24 -4.63
CA ARG A 170 -0.48 20.70 -3.25
C ARG A 170 -1.83 20.47 -2.59
N VAL A 171 -1.81 20.13 -1.30
CA VAL A 171 -3.04 20.06 -0.52
C VAL A 171 -3.70 21.43 -0.47
N ASP A 172 -5.00 21.51 -0.80
CA ASP A 172 -5.79 22.71 -0.60
C ASP A 172 -6.28 22.75 0.85
N PHE A 173 -5.48 23.36 1.73
CA PHE A 173 -5.82 23.47 3.15
C PHE A 173 -7.03 24.37 3.40
N ASP A 174 -7.38 25.29 2.49
CA ASP A 174 -8.54 26.15 2.62
C ASP A 174 -9.85 25.39 2.36
N ALA A 175 -9.81 24.44 1.41
CA ALA A 175 -10.93 23.57 1.09
C ALA A 175 -11.06 22.36 2.01
N LEU A 176 -9.95 21.94 2.64
CA LEU A 176 -9.87 20.73 3.44
C LEU A 176 -10.69 20.85 4.73
N LYS A 177 -11.66 19.96 4.91
CA LYS A 177 -12.47 19.88 6.12
C LYS A 177 -12.21 18.56 6.82
N ILE A 178 -11.79 18.65 8.09
CA ILE A 178 -11.61 17.53 8.98
C ILE A 178 -12.62 17.68 10.11
N ASP A 179 -13.51 16.73 10.25
CA ASP A 179 -14.59 16.70 11.23
C ASP A 179 -14.70 15.30 11.86
N GLU A 180 -15.64 15.10 12.76
CA GLU A 180 -15.85 13.85 13.51
C GLU A 180 -16.21 12.65 12.61
N SER A 181 -16.62 12.89 11.36
CA SER A 181 -16.87 11.83 10.38
C SER A 181 -15.59 11.25 9.77
N ILE A 182 -14.40 11.78 10.11
CA ILE A 182 -13.13 11.25 9.65
C ILE A 182 -12.57 10.28 10.70
N GLY A 183 -12.37 9.04 10.29
CA GLY A 183 -11.76 8.01 11.15
C GLY A 183 -10.24 7.95 11.04
N ALA A 184 -9.71 8.21 9.83
CA ALA A 184 -8.28 8.32 9.60
C ALA A 184 -7.96 9.17 8.36
N ILE A 185 -6.72 9.63 8.27
CA ILE A 185 -6.17 10.34 7.12
C ILE A 185 -5.15 9.42 6.46
N CYS A 186 -5.30 9.20 5.14
CA CYS A 186 -4.37 8.40 4.36
C CYS A 186 -3.54 9.31 3.44
N VAL A 187 -2.21 9.19 3.54
CA VAL A 187 -1.24 9.97 2.75
C VAL A 187 -0.10 9.07 2.31
N THR A 188 0.14 8.97 1.00
CA THR A 188 1.28 8.22 0.45
C THR A 188 2.25 9.19 -0.22
N ARG A 189 3.54 9.15 0.18
CA ARG A 189 4.59 10.01 -0.41
C ARG A 189 5.90 9.24 -0.56
N PRO A 190 6.56 9.34 -1.72
CA PRO A 190 6.05 9.90 -2.99
C PRO A 190 4.81 9.12 -3.48
N THR A 191 3.87 9.85 -4.09
CA THR A 191 2.59 9.26 -4.51
C THR A 191 2.72 8.52 -5.84
N ASN A 192 2.17 7.34 -5.94
CA ASN A 192 1.88 6.70 -7.21
C ASN A 192 0.44 7.13 -7.66
N PRO A 193 0.21 7.72 -8.88
CA PRO A 193 1.16 7.80 -9.99
C PRO A 193 1.90 9.13 -10.12
N THR A 194 1.64 10.11 -9.28
CA THR A 194 2.07 11.51 -9.52
C THR A 194 3.53 11.79 -9.16
N GLY A 195 4.18 10.93 -8.40
CA GLY A 195 5.54 11.17 -7.89
C GLY A 195 5.65 12.39 -6.96
N ASN A 196 4.55 12.81 -6.37
CA ASN A 196 4.43 14.03 -5.59
C ASN A 196 4.93 13.85 -4.15
#